data_94c90d0bfdc98a695b93e6b9036cec6e
#
_entry.id   94c90d0bfdc98a695b93e6b9036cec6e
#
_cell.length_a   1.000
_cell.length_b   1.000
_cell.length_c   1.000
_cell.angle_alpha   90.00
_cell.angle_beta   90.00
_cell.angle_gamma   90.00
#
_symmetry.space_group_name_H-M   'P 1'
#
loop_
_entity.id
_entity.type
_entity.pdbx_description
1 polymer ?
#
loop_
_entity_poly.entity_id
_entity_poly.type
_entity_poly.pdbx_seq_one_letter_code
_entity_poly.pdbx_strand_id
1 'polypeptide(L)'
;MQDIKMGIGVGVILFNDKKEVLLGLRNSDKDIADSDMRLEGTYTLPSGKVRYKETFEQAGIRKVKDETNLDVSKIRVISLQNDINEYAHYATIGLIADEYSGKIKIKPTNELVRWDWFSLDNLPKNLCFPSRKILDCYVNNKFYNEEIE
;
A
#
# COMPACT_ATOMS: atom_id res chain seq x y z
N MET A 1 -28.10 -8.18 2.01
CA MET A 1 -26.92 -8.92 1.54
C MET A 1 -25.79 -7.93 1.26
N GLN A 2 -24.60 -8.25 1.70
CA GLN A 2 -23.43 -7.40 1.51
C GLN A 2 -22.76 -7.74 0.19
N ASP A 3 -22.42 -6.71 -0.61
CA ASP A 3 -21.67 -6.89 -1.85
C ASP A 3 -20.21 -7.17 -1.52
N ILE A 4 -19.68 -8.26 -2.04
CA ILE A 4 -18.27 -8.60 -1.92
C ILE A 4 -17.53 -7.95 -3.08
N LYS A 5 -16.52 -7.14 -2.76
CA LYS A 5 -15.69 -6.48 -3.76
C LYS A 5 -14.56 -7.38 -4.19
N MET A 6 -14.27 -7.39 -5.48
CA MET A 6 -13.12 -8.11 -6.04
C MET A 6 -12.32 -7.15 -6.90
N GLY A 7 -11.01 -7.29 -6.89
CA GLY A 7 -10.19 -6.42 -7.71
C GLY A 7 -8.71 -6.78 -7.69
N ILE A 8 -7.95 -5.91 -8.33
CA ILE A 8 -6.49 -5.98 -8.39
C ILE A 8 -5.95 -4.71 -7.75
N GLY A 9 -5.08 -4.89 -6.76
CA GLY A 9 -4.48 -3.77 -6.03
C GLY A 9 -2.97 -3.76 -6.14
N VAL A 10 -2.39 -2.63 -5.78
CA VAL A 10 -0.93 -2.47 -5.66
C VAL A 10 -0.61 -1.84 -4.32
N GLY A 11 0.57 -2.16 -3.81
CA GLY A 11 1.16 -1.48 -2.67
C GLY A 11 2.64 -1.25 -2.97
N VAL A 12 3.17 -0.10 -2.59
CA VAL A 12 4.51 0.31 -2.99
C VAL A 12 5.39 0.56 -1.77
N ILE A 13 6.55 -0.12 -1.73
CA ILE A 13 7.57 0.12 -0.71
C ILE A 13 8.44 1.29 -1.18
N LEU A 14 8.58 2.30 -0.31
CA LEU A 14 9.56 3.37 -0.48
C LEU A 14 10.42 3.42 0.77
N PHE A 15 11.75 3.39 0.58
CA PHE A 15 12.70 3.53 1.68
C PHE A 15 13.41 4.88 1.61
N ASN A 16 13.70 5.46 2.78
CA ASN A 16 14.60 6.60 2.86
C ASN A 16 16.05 6.15 3.03
N ASP A 17 16.97 7.10 3.20
CA ASP A 17 18.41 6.80 3.33
C ASP A 17 18.74 5.97 4.58
N LYS A 18 17.87 5.99 5.58
CA LYS A 18 18.03 5.21 6.82
C LYS A 18 17.38 3.83 6.73
N LYS A 19 16.90 3.43 5.55
CA LYS A 19 16.19 2.16 5.36
C LYS A 19 14.90 2.07 6.16
N GLU A 20 14.26 3.22 6.38
CA GLU A 20 12.93 3.28 6.96
C GLU A 20 11.90 3.29 5.85
N VAL A 21 10.77 2.62 6.07
CA VAL A 21 9.69 2.50 5.10
C VAL A 21 8.62 3.55 5.35
N LEU A 22 8.06 4.09 4.27
CA LEU A 22 7.01 5.10 4.32
C LEU A 22 5.65 4.44 4.52
N LEU A 23 4.95 4.81 5.59
CA LEU A 23 3.59 4.33 5.87
C LEU A 23 2.68 5.50 6.17
N GLY A 24 1.45 5.44 5.63
CA GLY A 24 0.42 6.43 5.86
C GLY A 24 -0.66 5.89 6.77
N LEU A 25 -1.17 6.75 7.64
CA LEU A 25 -2.26 6.39 8.56
C LEU A 25 -3.60 6.71 7.90
N ARG A 26 -4.42 5.68 7.69
CA ARG A 26 -5.77 5.84 7.18
C ARG A 26 -6.65 6.51 8.22
N ASN A 27 -7.56 7.36 7.75
CA ASN A 27 -8.56 7.96 8.63
C ASN A 27 -9.30 6.85 9.37
N SER A 28 -9.63 7.08 10.62
CA SER A 28 -10.37 6.11 11.44
C SER A 28 -11.85 6.04 11.09
N ASP A 29 -12.37 7.04 10.37
CA ASP A 29 -13.74 7.03 9.84
C ASP A 29 -13.75 6.22 8.54
N LYS A 30 -14.50 5.13 8.53
CA LYS A 30 -14.57 4.21 7.39
C LYS A 30 -15.04 4.88 6.09
N ASP A 31 -15.91 5.87 6.21
CA ASP A 31 -16.48 6.56 5.05
C ASP A 31 -15.48 7.54 4.43
N ILE A 32 -14.60 8.11 5.27
CA ILE A 32 -13.53 9.00 4.81
C ILE A 32 -12.36 8.19 4.27
N ALA A 33 -11.98 7.11 4.95
CA ALA A 33 -10.89 6.23 4.50
C ALA A 33 -11.23 5.53 3.18
N ASP A 34 -12.50 5.24 2.95
CA ASP A 34 -13.04 4.71 1.68
C ASP A 34 -12.26 3.49 1.14
N SER A 35 -12.08 2.48 1.96
CA SER A 35 -11.40 1.24 1.56
C SER A 35 -12.40 0.11 1.38
N ASP A 36 -12.33 -0.61 0.26
CA ASP A 36 -13.16 -1.79 0.00
C ASP A 36 -12.96 -2.85 1.09
N MET A 37 -11.75 -2.97 1.62
CA MET A 37 -11.41 -3.94 2.66
C MET A 37 -11.68 -3.44 4.08
N ARG A 38 -12.14 -2.22 4.23
CA ARG A 38 -12.50 -1.65 5.54
C ARG A 38 -11.29 -1.62 6.48
N LEU A 39 -10.21 -1.00 6.02
CA LEU A 39 -8.95 -0.91 6.77
C LEU A 39 -8.76 0.44 7.45
N GLU A 40 -9.86 1.11 7.85
CA GLU A 40 -9.82 2.40 8.54
C GLU A 40 -8.96 2.33 9.82
N GLY A 41 -8.24 3.40 10.09
CA GLY A 41 -7.41 3.50 11.29
C GLY A 41 -6.12 2.68 11.26
N THR A 42 -5.78 2.07 10.12
CA THR A 42 -4.54 1.31 10.01
C THR A 42 -3.48 2.08 9.22
N TYR A 43 -2.22 1.73 9.47
CA TYR A 43 -1.11 2.17 8.63
C TYR A 43 -1.03 1.32 7.37
N THR A 44 -0.67 1.94 6.26
CA THR A 44 -0.61 1.29 4.95
C THR A 44 0.56 1.83 4.13
N LEU A 45 1.12 0.98 3.28
CA LEU A 45 1.95 1.45 2.17
C LEU A 45 1.10 2.32 1.24
N PRO A 46 1.70 3.22 0.45
CA PRO A 46 0.95 3.82 -0.66
C PRO A 46 0.34 2.71 -1.50
N SER A 47 -0.98 2.76 -1.71
CA SER A 47 -1.70 1.62 -2.27
C SER A 47 -3.01 2.04 -2.94
N GLY A 48 -3.54 1.17 -3.76
CA GLY A 48 -4.84 1.37 -4.37
C GLY A 48 -5.12 0.39 -5.49
N LYS A 49 -6.21 0.63 -6.19
CA LYS A 49 -6.69 -0.26 -7.25
C LYS A 49 -5.98 0.02 -8.57
N VAL A 50 -5.72 -1.04 -9.32
CA VAL A 50 -5.28 -0.94 -10.70
C VAL A 50 -6.48 -0.53 -11.56
N ARG A 51 -6.29 0.43 -12.45
CA ARG A 51 -7.32 0.87 -13.38
C ARG A 51 -7.24 0.08 -14.69
N TYR A 52 -8.35 0.07 -15.43
CA TYR A 52 -8.40 -0.57 -16.74
C TYR A 52 -7.27 -0.06 -17.64
N LYS A 53 -6.57 -0.97 -18.30
CA LYS A 53 -5.42 -0.70 -19.21
C LYS A 53 -4.17 -0.15 -18.54
N GLU A 54 -4.13 -0.12 -17.22
CA GLU A 54 -2.98 0.33 -16.46
C GLU A 54 -2.10 -0.88 -16.11
N THR A 55 -0.79 -0.77 -16.30
CA THR A 55 0.13 -1.80 -15.79
C THR A 55 0.26 -1.66 -14.27
N PHE A 56 0.79 -2.69 -13.60
CA PHE A 56 1.03 -2.63 -12.17
C PHE A 56 1.98 -1.49 -11.82
N GLU A 57 3.03 -1.30 -12.63
CA GLU A 57 4.00 -0.22 -12.43
C GLU A 57 3.35 1.15 -12.57
N GLN A 58 2.51 1.33 -13.60
CA GLN A 58 1.79 2.59 -13.79
C GLN A 58 0.85 2.88 -12.61
N ALA A 59 0.15 1.85 -12.13
CA ALA A 59 -0.73 2.00 -10.97
C ALA A 59 0.06 2.40 -9.73
N GLY A 60 1.21 1.76 -9.50
CA GLY A 60 2.07 2.07 -8.37
C GLY A 60 2.57 3.51 -8.39
N ILE A 61 3.09 3.95 -9.54
CA ILE A 61 3.58 5.33 -9.71
C ILE A 61 2.45 6.33 -9.48
N ARG A 62 1.27 6.06 -10.03
CA ARG A 62 0.11 6.93 -9.88
C ARG A 62 -0.34 7.02 -8.42
N LYS A 63 -0.43 5.89 -7.72
CA LYS A 63 -0.89 5.89 -6.33
C LYS A 63 0.10 6.57 -5.40
N VAL A 64 1.40 6.40 -5.62
CA VAL A 64 2.41 7.12 -4.86
C VAL A 64 2.25 8.63 -5.08
N LYS A 65 2.08 9.06 -6.34
CA LYS A 65 1.88 10.48 -6.66
C LYS A 65 0.59 11.01 -6.03
N ASP A 66 -0.51 10.29 -6.19
CA ASP A 66 -1.81 10.72 -5.67
C ASP A 66 -1.82 10.84 -4.14
N GLU A 67 -1.15 9.93 -3.45
CA GLU A 67 -1.24 9.86 -1.99
C GLU A 67 -0.14 10.63 -1.27
N THR A 68 1.06 10.71 -1.86
CA THR A 68 2.23 11.29 -1.18
C THR A 68 2.81 12.50 -1.90
N ASN A 69 2.45 12.75 -3.14
CA ASN A 69 3.04 13.76 -4.02
C ASN A 69 4.47 13.43 -4.49
N LEU A 70 4.98 12.25 -4.20
CA LEU A 70 6.31 11.84 -4.65
C LEU A 70 6.29 11.38 -6.10
N ASP A 71 7.38 11.63 -6.81
CA ASP A 71 7.57 11.23 -8.21
C ASP A 71 8.51 10.03 -8.27
N VAL A 72 7.97 8.88 -8.67
CA VAL A 72 8.73 7.64 -8.78
C VAL A 72 9.26 7.50 -10.19
N SER A 73 10.58 7.32 -10.33
CA SER A 73 11.25 7.18 -11.62
C SER A 73 11.67 5.75 -11.93
N LYS A 74 11.88 4.92 -10.92
CA LYS A 74 12.17 3.48 -11.09
C LYS A 74 11.36 2.66 -10.10
N ILE A 75 10.63 1.69 -10.62
CA ILE A 75 9.76 0.83 -9.83
C ILE A 75 9.80 -0.60 -10.41
N ARG A 76 9.68 -1.60 -9.55
CA ARG A 76 9.63 -3.00 -9.98
C ARG A 76 8.69 -3.82 -9.12
N VAL A 77 8.11 -4.83 -9.72
CA VAL A 77 7.25 -5.81 -9.04
C VAL A 77 8.12 -6.73 -8.19
N ILE A 78 7.73 -6.93 -6.94
CA ILE A 78 8.47 -7.79 -6.01
C ILE A 78 7.63 -8.90 -5.39
N SER A 79 6.30 -8.78 -5.41
CA SER A 79 5.48 -9.80 -4.75
C SER A 79 4.08 -9.89 -5.31
N LEU A 80 3.42 -11.00 -4.97
CA LEU A 80 2.04 -11.29 -5.32
C LEU A 80 1.38 -11.98 -4.14
N GLN A 81 0.13 -11.63 -3.86
CA GLN A 81 -0.62 -12.22 -2.75
C GLN A 81 -2.11 -12.14 -2.99
N ASN A 82 -2.85 -12.98 -2.27
CA ASN A 82 -4.30 -12.87 -2.16
C ASN A 82 -4.61 -12.17 -0.84
N ASP A 83 -5.39 -11.12 -0.90
CA ASP A 83 -5.87 -10.43 0.29
C ASP A 83 -7.37 -10.64 0.39
N ILE A 84 -7.78 -11.40 1.39
CA ILE A 84 -9.17 -11.84 1.54
C ILE A 84 -9.64 -11.53 2.96
N ASN A 85 -10.77 -10.86 3.06
CA ASN A 85 -11.47 -10.72 4.34
C ASN A 85 -12.98 -10.78 4.09
N GLU A 86 -13.79 -10.46 5.10
CA GLU A 86 -15.24 -10.56 4.95
C GLU A 86 -15.83 -9.54 3.97
N TYR A 87 -15.08 -8.51 3.57
CA TYR A 87 -15.57 -7.42 2.71
C TYR A 87 -15.08 -7.53 1.27
N ALA A 88 -13.90 -8.09 1.04
CA ALA A 88 -13.29 -8.03 -0.29
C ALA A 88 -12.27 -9.15 -0.52
N HIS A 89 -12.01 -9.41 -1.80
CA HIS A 89 -10.96 -10.31 -2.23
C HIS A 89 -10.15 -9.61 -3.32
N TYR A 90 -8.89 -9.32 -3.03
CA TYR A 90 -7.98 -8.64 -3.96
C TYR A 90 -6.77 -9.51 -4.28
N ALA A 91 -6.38 -9.52 -5.57
CA ALA A 91 -5.03 -9.91 -5.94
C ALA A 91 -4.17 -8.66 -5.78
N THR A 92 -3.19 -8.68 -4.90
CA THR A 92 -2.37 -7.52 -4.59
C THR A 92 -0.94 -7.73 -5.06
N ILE A 93 -0.44 -6.75 -5.82
CA ILE A 93 0.91 -6.75 -6.36
C ILE A 93 1.75 -5.83 -5.49
N GLY A 94 2.81 -6.36 -4.91
CA GLY A 94 3.79 -5.55 -4.18
C GLY A 94 4.85 -5.02 -5.13
N LEU A 95 5.16 -3.74 -4.98
CA LEU A 95 6.20 -3.08 -5.77
C LEU A 95 7.18 -2.37 -4.84
N ILE A 96 8.39 -2.12 -5.35
CA ILE A 96 9.35 -1.27 -4.65
C ILE A 96 9.79 -0.15 -5.60
N ALA A 97 9.79 1.08 -5.07
CA ALA A 97 10.30 2.24 -5.78
C ALA A 97 11.80 2.34 -5.53
N ASP A 98 12.60 2.02 -6.54
CA ASP A 98 14.07 2.05 -6.42
C ASP A 98 14.60 3.50 -6.50
N GLU A 99 13.91 4.39 -7.22
CA GLU A 99 14.27 5.81 -7.30
C GLU A 99 13.00 6.67 -7.28
N TYR A 100 13.03 7.69 -6.45
CA TYR A 100 11.95 8.67 -6.38
C TYR A 100 12.49 10.01 -5.90
N SER A 101 11.68 11.07 -6.08
CA SER A 101 12.05 12.43 -5.69
C SER A 101 10.82 13.20 -5.25
N GLY A 102 11.04 14.40 -4.74
CA GLY A 102 9.96 15.29 -4.34
C GLY A 102 9.77 15.36 -2.84
N LYS A 103 8.69 16.01 -2.43
CA LYS A 103 8.35 16.22 -1.02
C LYS A 103 6.96 15.67 -0.75
N ILE A 104 6.81 14.99 0.39
CA ILE A 104 5.53 14.45 0.81
C ILE A 104 4.56 15.59 1.13
N LYS A 105 3.34 15.48 0.59
CA LYS A 105 2.24 16.39 0.91
C LYS A 105 0.99 15.56 1.18
N ILE A 106 0.27 15.92 2.25
CA ILE A 106 -0.99 15.29 2.61
C ILE A 106 -2.07 15.84 1.67
N LYS A 107 -2.84 14.92 1.06
CA LYS A 107 -3.93 15.32 0.16
C LYS A 107 -5.14 15.81 0.94
N PRO A 108 -5.91 16.76 0.39
CA PRO A 108 -7.07 17.34 1.10
C PRO A 108 -8.27 16.40 1.24
N THR A 109 -8.24 15.20 0.66
CA THR A 109 -9.31 14.20 0.80
C THR A 109 -9.45 13.66 2.22
N ASN A 110 -8.40 13.80 3.04
CA ASN A 110 -8.34 13.29 4.42
C ASN A 110 -8.47 11.76 4.54
N GLU A 111 -8.36 11.03 3.44
CA GLU A 111 -8.32 9.56 3.47
C GLU A 111 -7.12 9.07 4.25
N LEU A 112 -5.98 9.75 4.09
CA LEU A 112 -4.74 9.51 4.81
C LEU A 112 -4.42 10.76 5.61
N VAL A 113 -4.27 10.61 6.92
CA VAL A 113 -4.13 11.77 7.82
C VAL A 113 -2.68 12.15 8.10
N ARG A 114 -1.74 11.23 7.89
CA ARG A 114 -0.31 11.51 8.08
C ARG A 114 0.54 10.45 7.40
N TRP A 115 1.80 10.81 7.10
CA TRP A 115 2.82 9.91 6.58
C TRP A 115 4.03 9.94 7.51
N ASP A 116 4.54 8.77 7.88
CA ASP A 116 5.70 8.63 8.77
C ASP A 116 6.65 7.57 8.22
N TRP A 117 7.91 7.68 8.61
CA TRP A 117 8.94 6.71 8.30
C TRP A 117 9.12 5.76 9.47
N PHE A 118 9.19 4.46 9.19
CA PHE A 118 9.30 3.42 10.21
C PHE A 118 10.45 2.48 9.91
N SER A 119 11.23 2.14 10.94
CA SER A 119 12.19 1.05 10.84
C SER A 119 11.45 -0.27 10.63
N LEU A 120 12.01 -1.17 9.80
CA LEU A 120 11.45 -2.51 9.63
C LEU A 120 11.44 -3.31 10.94
N ASP A 121 12.31 -2.96 11.88
CA ASP A 121 12.38 -3.60 13.20
C ASP A 121 11.37 -3.03 14.19
N ASN A 122 10.67 -1.97 13.82
CA ASN A 122 9.73 -1.30 14.72
C ASN A 122 8.52 -0.76 13.96
N LEU A 123 7.85 -1.66 13.26
CA LEU A 123 6.64 -1.33 12.51
C LEU A 123 5.47 -1.08 13.46
N PRO A 124 4.49 -0.24 13.06
CA PRO A 124 3.33 0.01 13.92
C PRO A 124 2.49 -1.23 14.10
N LYS A 125 1.90 -1.39 15.28
CA LYS A 125 1.06 -2.56 15.60
C LYS A 125 -0.20 -2.61 14.74
N ASN A 126 -0.70 -1.46 14.33
CA ASN A 126 -1.89 -1.34 13.47
C ASN A 126 -1.55 -1.26 11.98
N LEU A 127 -0.45 -1.87 11.56
CA LEU A 127 -0.13 -2.04 10.14
C LEU A 127 -1.17 -2.97 9.51
N CYS A 128 -1.78 -2.55 8.40
CA CYS A 128 -2.79 -3.37 7.74
C CYS A 128 -2.18 -4.65 7.16
N PHE A 129 -2.97 -5.72 7.11
CA PHE A 129 -2.44 -7.02 6.69
C PHE A 129 -1.93 -7.05 5.24
N PRO A 130 -2.54 -6.36 4.26
CA PRO A 130 -1.97 -6.36 2.90
C PRO A 130 -0.55 -5.78 2.84
N SER A 131 -0.31 -4.68 3.55
CA SER A 131 1.01 -4.04 3.61
C SER A 131 2.02 -4.91 4.35
N ARG A 132 1.61 -5.52 5.46
CA ARG A 132 2.47 -6.44 6.22
C ARG A 132 2.93 -7.59 5.33
N LYS A 133 2.04 -8.16 4.55
CA LYS A 133 2.36 -9.29 3.66
C LYS A 133 3.37 -8.90 2.58
N ILE A 134 3.26 -7.69 2.02
CA ILE A 134 4.22 -7.18 1.04
C ILE A 134 5.61 -7.03 1.69
N LEU A 135 5.66 -6.42 2.88
CA LEU A 135 6.91 -6.25 3.61
C LEU A 135 7.54 -7.59 4.00
N ASP A 136 6.72 -8.57 4.38
CA ASP A 136 7.20 -9.93 4.68
C ASP A 136 7.86 -10.57 3.46
N CYS A 137 7.29 -10.39 2.27
CA CYS A 137 7.90 -10.87 1.03
C CYS A 137 9.24 -10.21 0.77
N TYR A 138 9.34 -8.90 1.00
CA TYR A 138 10.58 -8.17 0.83
C TYR A 138 11.66 -8.68 1.80
N VAL A 139 11.33 -8.78 3.07
CA VAL A 139 12.27 -9.19 4.13
C VAL A 139 12.76 -10.63 3.91
N ASN A 140 11.87 -11.52 3.48
CA ASN A 140 12.17 -12.94 3.32
C ASN A 140 12.60 -13.30 1.90
N ASN A 141 12.76 -12.31 1.02
CA ASN A 141 13.15 -12.50 -0.39
C ASN A 141 12.27 -13.54 -1.07
N LYS A 142 10.96 -13.37 -0.96
CA LYS A 142 9.95 -14.31 -1.41
C LYS A 142 8.99 -13.58 -2.33
N PHE A 143 8.60 -14.20 -3.46
CA PHE A 143 7.71 -13.54 -4.42
C PHE A 143 6.24 -13.73 -4.05
N TYR A 144 5.81 -14.98 -3.84
CA TYR A 144 4.41 -15.26 -3.57
C TYR A 144 4.16 -15.47 -2.07
N ASN A 145 3.26 -14.66 -1.53
CA ASN A 145 2.83 -14.82 -0.14
C ASN A 145 1.52 -15.62 -0.13
N GLU A 146 1.60 -16.88 0.27
CA GLU A 146 0.47 -17.80 0.30
C GLU A 146 -0.40 -17.67 1.56
N GLU A 147 -0.04 -16.78 2.46
CA GLU A 147 -0.81 -16.53 3.68
C GLU A 147 -2.21 -16.01 3.33
N ILE A 148 -3.23 -16.54 3.99
CA ILE A 148 -4.62 -16.11 3.81
C ILE A 148 -5.03 -15.24 4.99
N GLU A 149 -5.46 -13.98 4.67
CA GLU A 149 -6.01 -13.16 5.74
C GLU A 149 -6.21 -11.72 5.44
#